data_a28f431ee03d5f3b218a32346a769da0
#
_entry.id   a28f431ee03d5f3b218a32346a769da0
#
_cell.length_a   1.000
_cell.length_b   1.000
_cell.length_c   1.000
_cell.angle_alpha   90.00
_cell.angle_beta   90.00
_cell.angle_gamma   90.00
#
_symmetry.space_group_name_H-M   'P 1'
#
loop_
_entity.id
_entity.type
_entity.pdbx_description
1 polymer ?
#
loop_
_entity_poly.entity_id
_entity_poly.type
_entity_poly.pdbx_seq_one_letter_code
_entity_poly.pdbx_strand_id
1 'polypeptide(L)'
;MDTDFLDWALADFSGYVAADELYDGPFCILSAVDNRHYKRILYDVLDHDPTHDDIRAFLRRLQTALAARNLTLVGITTDGSALYPAPLAELFSGVPHQICTFHVLADVVKAVVGAVASERKSLAAKQPKLPKGRPSTPAAKQAARIKKRLAEQRAALFTSRYLFVQRHLNKTERKTLWRVSRGLPQLRALRAVMEQVYALFDRRCRTQTALDKLAKLRRRLLRFPQLGETLKKLCSPTLEKALTFLDDKLLPGTSNAVERGNRRYRKMQKQVYRVRTQAQISARLALDMWREAQAAGRHQTLHTLHEARAA
;
A
#
# COMPACT_ATOMS: atom_id res chain seq x y z
N MET A 1 -20.98 12.80 -17.08
CA MET A 1 -21.11 13.24 -15.70
C MET A 1 -21.70 14.63 -15.73
N ASP A 2 -22.69 14.91 -14.87
CA ASP A 2 -23.44 16.13 -14.87
C ASP A 2 -22.58 17.31 -14.39
N THR A 3 -22.75 18.49 -14.97
CA THR A 3 -22.02 19.73 -14.63
C THR A 3 -22.24 20.09 -13.16
N ASP A 4 -23.50 20.00 -12.70
CA ASP A 4 -23.90 20.34 -11.32
C ASP A 4 -23.18 19.46 -10.27
N PHE A 5 -22.97 18.16 -10.58
CA PHE A 5 -22.20 17.30 -9.71
C PHE A 5 -20.73 17.74 -9.63
N LEU A 6 -20.12 18.08 -10.77
CA LEU A 6 -18.73 18.52 -10.79
C LEU A 6 -18.57 19.88 -10.07
N ASP A 7 -19.54 20.77 -10.15
CA ASP A 7 -19.55 22.05 -9.43
C ASP A 7 -19.56 21.80 -7.92
N TRP A 8 -20.40 20.88 -7.44
CA TRP A 8 -20.40 20.49 -6.03
C TRP A 8 -19.10 19.79 -5.62
N ALA A 9 -18.60 18.85 -6.42
CA ALA A 9 -17.42 18.04 -6.06
C ALA A 9 -16.15 18.89 -6.00
N LEU A 10 -16.06 19.92 -6.85
CA LEU A 10 -14.89 20.78 -7.00
C LEU A 10 -15.03 22.15 -6.30
N ALA A 11 -16.17 22.44 -5.63
CA ALA A 11 -16.41 23.72 -4.98
C ALA A 11 -15.33 24.12 -3.94
N ASP A 12 -14.78 23.13 -3.23
CA ASP A 12 -13.73 23.31 -2.23
C ASP A 12 -12.50 22.42 -2.55
N PHE A 13 -12.19 22.28 -3.85
CA PHE A 13 -11.10 21.42 -4.31
C PHE A 13 -9.77 21.76 -3.66
N SER A 14 -9.13 20.73 -3.08
CA SER A 14 -7.91 20.93 -2.30
C SER A 14 -6.64 21.11 -3.16
N GLY A 15 -6.70 20.86 -4.46
CA GLY A 15 -5.55 20.77 -5.34
C GLY A 15 -4.87 19.39 -5.36
N TYR A 16 -5.27 18.45 -4.51
CA TYR A 16 -4.65 17.13 -4.39
C TYR A 16 -5.60 16.01 -4.76
N VAL A 17 -5.22 15.19 -5.73
CA VAL A 17 -6.03 14.07 -6.23
C VAL A 17 -5.40 12.74 -5.84
N ALA A 18 -6.23 11.75 -5.50
CA ALA A 18 -5.88 10.33 -5.53
C ALA A 18 -6.55 9.69 -6.74
N ALA A 19 -5.79 8.92 -7.52
CA ALA A 19 -6.30 8.11 -8.62
C ALA A 19 -5.91 6.65 -8.45
N ASP A 20 -6.80 5.73 -8.85
CA ASP A 20 -6.63 4.29 -8.66
C ASP A 20 -7.51 3.51 -9.62
N GLU A 21 -7.12 2.24 -9.86
CA GLU A 21 -7.88 1.26 -10.63
C GLU A 21 -8.52 0.23 -9.69
N LEU A 22 -9.78 -0.07 -9.92
CA LEU A 22 -10.50 -1.14 -9.22
C LEU A 22 -10.97 -2.19 -10.22
N TYR A 23 -10.47 -3.40 -10.08
CA TYR A 23 -10.88 -4.55 -10.91
C TYR A 23 -12.08 -5.26 -10.29
N ASP A 24 -13.12 -5.50 -11.10
CA ASP A 24 -14.33 -6.26 -10.76
C ASP A 24 -14.73 -7.21 -11.92
N GLY A 25 -14.15 -8.40 -11.91
CA GLY A 25 -14.30 -9.37 -13.02
C GLY A 25 -13.65 -8.85 -14.30
N PRO A 26 -14.40 -8.74 -15.42
CA PRO A 26 -13.87 -8.23 -16.67
C PRO A 26 -13.79 -6.70 -16.71
N PHE A 27 -14.32 -6.02 -15.69
CA PHE A 27 -14.40 -4.56 -15.67
C PHE A 27 -13.27 -3.95 -14.84
N CYS A 28 -12.77 -2.80 -15.30
CA CYS A 28 -11.90 -1.93 -14.55
C CYS A 28 -12.57 -0.57 -14.32
N ILE A 29 -12.55 -0.10 -13.08
CA ILE A 29 -13.11 1.21 -12.71
C ILE A 29 -11.96 2.13 -12.39
N LEU A 30 -11.75 3.15 -13.22
CA LEU A 30 -10.84 4.24 -12.94
C LEU A 30 -11.55 5.26 -12.06
N SER A 31 -10.91 5.74 -11.03
CA SER A 31 -11.48 6.71 -10.09
C SER A 31 -10.49 7.82 -9.76
N ALA A 32 -10.99 9.06 -9.70
CA ALA A 32 -10.28 10.24 -9.20
C ALA A 32 -11.06 10.88 -8.05
N VAL A 33 -10.38 11.14 -6.94
CA VAL A 33 -10.97 11.61 -5.69
C VAL A 33 -10.11 12.75 -5.15
N ASP A 34 -10.71 13.81 -4.61
CA ASP A 34 -9.99 14.79 -3.80
C ASP A 34 -9.37 14.07 -2.59
N ASN A 35 -8.06 14.01 -2.55
CA ASN A 35 -7.33 13.19 -1.58
C ASN A 35 -7.31 13.77 -0.16
N ARG A 36 -7.78 15.01 0.02
CA ARG A 36 -7.88 15.67 1.33
C ARG A 36 -9.32 15.76 1.83
N HIS A 37 -10.25 16.09 0.95
CA HIS A 37 -11.68 16.23 1.31
C HIS A 37 -12.48 14.95 1.08
N TYR A 38 -11.86 13.91 0.45
CA TYR A 38 -12.49 12.62 0.17
C TYR A 38 -13.68 12.67 -0.77
N LYS A 39 -13.87 13.77 -1.52
CA LYS A 39 -14.92 13.91 -2.52
C LYS A 39 -14.52 13.21 -3.81
N ARG A 40 -15.36 12.32 -4.30
CA ARG A 40 -15.17 11.68 -5.62
C ARG A 40 -15.41 12.72 -6.72
N ILE A 41 -14.48 12.82 -7.67
CA ILE A 41 -14.53 13.80 -8.76
C ILE A 41 -15.00 13.13 -10.04
N LEU A 42 -14.28 12.09 -10.46
CA LEU A 42 -14.52 11.38 -11.71
C LEU A 42 -14.41 9.87 -11.51
N TYR A 43 -15.09 9.14 -12.37
CA TYR A 43 -14.89 7.72 -12.60
C TYR A 43 -15.03 7.39 -14.08
N ASP A 44 -14.47 6.26 -14.49
CA ASP A 44 -14.70 5.62 -15.76
C ASP A 44 -14.85 4.11 -15.58
N VAL A 45 -15.63 3.45 -16.41
CA VAL A 45 -15.82 2.00 -16.34
C VAL A 45 -15.39 1.41 -17.67
N LEU A 46 -14.34 0.62 -17.65
CA LEU A 46 -13.81 -0.08 -18.81
C LEU A 46 -14.31 -1.53 -18.77
N ASP A 47 -14.52 -2.13 -19.94
CA ASP A 47 -14.83 -3.56 -20.11
C ASP A 47 -13.60 -4.40 -20.49
N HIS A 48 -12.42 -3.84 -20.30
CA HIS A 48 -11.11 -4.42 -20.57
C HIS A 48 -10.08 -3.93 -19.52
N ASP A 49 -8.91 -4.54 -19.54
CA ASP A 49 -7.78 -4.07 -18.73
C ASP A 49 -7.30 -2.69 -19.21
N PRO A 50 -7.05 -1.73 -18.29
CA PRO A 50 -6.70 -0.37 -18.67
C PRO A 50 -5.37 -0.30 -19.41
N THR A 51 -5.31 0.57 -20.39
CA THR A 51 -4.12 0.91 -21.16
C THR A 51 -3.60 2.31 -20.81
N HIS A 52 -2.43 2.69 -21.32
CA HIS A 52 -1.95 4.07 -21.19
C HIS A 52 -2.89 5.08 -21.84
N ASP A 53 -3.57 4.70 -22.92
CA ASP A 53 -4.51 5.56 -23.64
C ASP A 53 -5.78 5.80 -22.83
N ASP A 54 -6.27 4.78 -22.13
CA ASP A 54 -7.43 4.90 -21.23
C ASP A 54 -7.09 5.84 -20.06
N ILE A 55 -5.92 5.65 -19.44
CA ILE A 55 -5.46 6.55 -18.37
C ILE A 55 -5.27 7.98 -18.89
N ARG A 56 -4.72 8.14 -20.09
CA ARG A 56 -4.56 9.46 -20.73
C ARG A 56 -5.93 10.13 -20.98
N ALA A 57 -6.89 9.39 -21.52
CA ALA A 57 -8.24 9.88 -21.76
C ALA A 57 -8.93 10.28 -20.44
N PHE A 58 -8.82 9.45 -19.41
CA PHE A 58 -9.36 9.71 -18.08
C PHE A 58 -8.74 10.96 -17.43
N LEU A 59 -7.42 11.09 -17.45
CA LEU A 59 -6.71 12.26 -16.92
C LEU A 59 -6.98 13.54 -17.71
N ARG A 60 -7.19 13.44 -19.04
CA ARG A 60 -7.59 14.59 -19.87
C ARG A 60 -8.98 15.09 -19.49
N ARG A 61 -9.91 14.18 -19.16
CA ARG A 61 -11.23 14.57 -18.63
C ARG A 61 -11.10 15.31 -17.28
N LEU A 62 -10.20 14.85 -16.40
CA LEU A 62 -9.90 15.54 -15.15
C LEU A 62 -9.32 16.93 -15.42
N GLN A 63 -8.36 17.05 -16.33
CA GLN A 63 -7.74 18.31 -16.71
C GLN A 63 -8.80 19.31 -17.24
N THR A 64 -9.68 18.86 -18.13
CA THR A 64 -10.78 19.67 -18.67
C THR A 64 -11.74 20.13 -17.59
N ALA A 65 -12.12 19.23 -16.66
CA ALA A 65 -13.03 19.57 -15.55
C ALA A 65 -12.44 20.61 -14.60
N LEU A 66 -11.14 20.53 -14.32
CA LEU A 66 -10.42 21.51 -13.49
C LEU A 66 -10.25 22.85 -14.23
N ALA A 67 -9.84 22.84 -15.50
CA ALA A 67 -9.62 24.02 -16.31
C ALA A 67 -10.91 24.85 -16.49
N ALA A 68 -12.07 24.18 -16.72
CA ALA A 68 -13.37 24.83 -16.82
C ALA A 68 -13.78 25.61 -15.57
N ARG A 69 -13.11 25.36 -14.43
CA ARG A 69 -13.37 26.01 -13.13
C ARG A 69 -12.18 26.84 -12.63
N ASN A 70 -11.18 27.08 -13.49
CA ASN A 70 -9.94 27.76 -13.12
C ASN A 70 -9.23 27.13 -11.91
N LEU A 71 -9.32 25.80 -11.76
CA LEU A 71 -8.67 25.03 -10.69
C LEU A 71 -7.38 24.40 -11.18
N THR A 72 -6.41 24.30 -10.28
CA THR A 72 -5.08 23.75 -10.59
C THR A 72 -4.83 22.49 -9.78
N LEU A 73 -4.30 21.45 -10.44
CA LEU A 73 -3.79 20.26 -9.77
C LEU A 73 -2.41 20.57 -9.16
N VAL A 74 -2.28 20.44 -7.84
CA VAL A 74 -1.05 20.72 -7.08
C VAL A 74 -0.25 19.43 -6.85
N GLY A 75 -0.93 18.29 -6.70
CA GLY A 75 -0.28 16.99 -6.52
C GLY A 75 -1.22 15.83 -6.76
N ILE A 76 -0.67 14.69 -7.19
CA ILE A 76 -1.43 13.47 -7.43
C ILE A 76 -0.80 12.27 -6.75
N THR A 77 -1.63 11.43 -6.14
CA THR A 77 -1.21 10.17 -5.48
C THR A 77 -1.84 8.98 -6.21
N THR A 78 -1.02 7.99 -6.61
CA THR A 78 -1.48 6.72 -7.21
C THR A 78 -0.95 5.52 -6.42
N ASP A 79 -1.41 4.32 -6.74
CA ASP A 79 -0.95 3.05 -6.12
C ASP A 79 0.46 2.63 -6.57
N GLY A 80 0.96 3.17 -7.68
CA GLY A 80 2.26 2.83 -8.26
C GLY A 80 2.16 1.95 -9.51
N SER A 81 0.97 1.84 -10.11
CA SER A 81 0.78 1.25 -11.43
C SER A 81 1.66 1.94 -12.47
N ALA A 82 2.24 1.15 -13.39
CA ALA A 82 3.09 1.66 -14.46
C ALA A 82 2.32 2.49 -15.50
N LEU A 83 1.01 2.47 -15.47
CA LEU A 83 0.15 3.17 -16.44
C LEU A 83 0.10 4.69 -16.24
N TYR A 84 0.34 5.19 -15.02
CA TYR A 84 0.20 6.63 -14.71
C TYR A 84 1.39 7.51 -15.11
N PRO A 85 2.67 7.10 -14.98
CA PRO A 85 3.79 8.04 -15.09
C PRO A 85 3.86 8.79 -16.41
N ALA A 86 3.64 8.12 -17.54
CA ALA A 86 3.74 8.74 -18.87
C ALA A 86 2.57 9.70 -19.14
N PRO A 87 1.28 9.32 -18.95
CA PRO A 87 0.16 10.24 -19.10
C PRO A 87 0.21 11.44 -18.14
N LEU A 88 0.70 11.25 -16.91
CA LEU A 88 0.86 12.35 -15.96
C LEU A 88 1.95 13.35 -16.40
N ALA A 89 3.08 12.86 -16.89
CA ALA A 89 4.14 13.73 -17.40
C ALA A 89 3.68 14.55 -18.61
N GLU A 90 2.82 13.97 -19.47
CA GLU A 90 2.25 14.62 -20.64
C GLU A 90 1.24 15.72 -20.27
N LEU A 91 0.25 15.39 -19.42
CA LEU A 91 -0.93 16.24 -19.17
C LEU A 91 -0.74 17.19 -17.98
N PHE A 92 0.09 16.82 -17.01
CA PHE A 92 0.31 17.55 -15.77
C PHE A 92 1.80 17.73 -15.49
N SER A 93 2.52 18.25 -16.51
CA SER A 93 3.96 18.50 -16.39
C SER A 93 4.27 19.36 -15.16
N GLY A 94 5.25 18.94 -14.36
CA GLY A 94 5.67 19.64 -13.14
C GLY A 94 4.79 19.38 -11.91
N VAL A 95 3.67 18.67 -12.04
CA VAL A 95 2.85 18.29 -10.86
C VAL A 95 3.52 17.13 -10.12
N PRO A 96 3.78 17.24 -8.80
CA PRO A 96 4.33 16.17 -8.00
C PRO A 96 3.50 14.90 -8.05
N HIS A 97 4.12 13.79 -8.48
CA HIS A 97 3.51 12.47 -8.49
C HIS A 97 3.99 11.65 -7.29
N GLN A 98 3.12 11.44 -6.33
CA GLN A 98 3.32 10.63 -5.14
C GLN A 98 2.86 9.19 -5.40
N ILE A 99 3.67 8.21 -5.08
CA ILE A 99 3.24 6.81 -4.99
C ILE A 99 2.74 6.52 -3.58
N CYS A 100 1.61 5.85 -3.46
CA CYS A 100 1.01 5.49 -2.17
C CYS A 100 1.99 4.73 -1.28
N THR A 101 2.32 5.31 -0.13
CA THR A 101 3.27 4.71 0.83
C THR A 101 2.81 3.35 1.35
N PHE A 102 1.50 3.12 1.43
CA PHE A 102 0.94 1.84 1.86
C PHE A 102 1.31 0.70 0.89
N HIS A 103 1.15 0.90 -0.42
CA HIS A 103 1.47 -0.11 -1.43
C HIS A 103 2.97 -0.42 -1.45
N VAL A 104 3.81 0.61 -1.40
CA VAL A 104 5.27 0.43 -1.35
C VAL A 104 5.72 -0.30 -0.09
N LEU A 105 5.17 0.06 1.08
CA LEU A 105 5.46 -0.63 2.33
C LEU A 105 4.97 -2.08 2.30
N ALA A 106 3.77 -2.34 1.74
CA ALA A 106 3.25 -3.70 1.60
C ALA A 106 4.18 -4.59 0.76
N ASP A 107 4.76 -4.05 -0.30
CA ASP A 107 5.74 -4.74 -1.15
C ASP A 107 7.04 -5.08 -0.40
N VAL A 108 7.58 -4.12 0.36
CA VAL A 108 8.76 -4.37 1.20
C VAL A 108 8.46 -5.39 2.30
N VAL A 109 7.31 -5.27 2.96
CA VAL A 109 6.83 -6.23 3.98
C VAL A 109 6.75 -7.64 3.39
N LYS A 110 6.16 -7.79 2.20
CA LYS A 110 6.06 -9.07 1.49
C LYS A 110 7.43 -9.68 1.21
N ALA A 111 8.39 -8.87 0.76
CA ALA A 111 9.76 -9.31 0.50
C ALA A 111 10.48 -9.74 1.79
N VAL A 112 10.31 -9.00 2.89
CA VAL A 112 10.90 -9.34 4.21
C VAL A 112 10.31 -10.64 4.76
N VAL A 113 8.99 -10.82 4.71
CA VAL A 113 8.34 -12.07 5.14
C VAL A 113 8.78 -13.25 4.26
N GLY A 114 8.95 -13.02 2.95
CA GLY A 114 9.51 -13.98 2.01
C GLY A 114 10.95 -14.41 2.36
N ALA A 115 11.80 -13.45 2.76
CA ALA A 115 13.16 -13.74 3.20
C ALA A 115 13.19 -14.58 4.49
N VAL A 116 12.29 -14.30 5.45
CA VAL A 116 12.12 -15.16 6.64
C VAL A 116 11.68 -16.58 6.26
N ALA A 117 10.78 -16.71 5.28
CA ALA A 117 10.35 -18.02 4.78
C ALA A 117 11.50 -18.78 4.08
N SER A 118 12.35 -18.10 3.31
CA SER A 118 13.54 -18.67 2.67
C SER A 118 14.54 -19.17 3.72
N GLU A 119 14.77 -18.41 4.79
CA GLU A 119 15.65 -18.84 5.87
C GLU A 119 15.11 -20.08 6.59
N ARG A 120 13.80 -20.19 6.78
CA ARG A 120 13.18 -21.41 7.31
C ARG A 120 13.42 -22.61 6.41
N LYS A 121 13.37 -22.45 5.07
CA LYS A 121 13.72 -23.52 4.11
C LYS A 121 15.19 -23.90 4.22
N SER A 122 16.09 -22.93 4.34
CA SER A 122 17.52 -23.16 4.55
C SER A 122 17.80 -23.97 5.84
N LEU A 123 17.14 -23.62 6.95
CA LEU A 123 17.24 -24.37 8.21
C LEU A 123 16.68 -25.81 8.07
N ALA A 124 15.68 -26.03 7.23
CA ALA A 124 15.18 -27.36 6.93
C ALA A 124 16.22 -28.20 6.20
N ALA A 125 16.88 -27.63 5.19
CA ALA A 125 17.93 -28.32 4.42
C ALA A 125 19.16 -28.67 5.26
N LYS A 126 19.45 -27.90 6.30
CA LYS A 126 20.54 -28.12 7.25
C LYS A 126 20.24 -29.20 8.29
N GLN A 127 19.02 -29.75 8.32
CA GLN A 127 18.70 -30.82 9.28
C GLN A 127 19.44 -32.12 8.96
N PRO A 128 20.14 -32.73 9.93
CA PRO A 128 20.79 -33.99 9.72
C PRO A 128 19.77 -35.12 9.47
N LYS A 129 20.10 -35.99 8.49
CA LYS A 129 19.38 -37.25 8.29
C LYS A 129 19.71 -38.21 9.44
N LEU A 130 18.71 -38.74 10.10
CA LEU A 130 18.89 -39.72 11.17
C LEU A 130 18.62 -41.11 10.61
N PRO A 131 19.36 -42.14 11.07
CA PRO A 131 19.04 -43.53 10.80
C PRO A 131 17.68 -43.90 11.40
N LYS A 132 17.06 -44.96 10.87
CA LYS A 132 15.82 -45.51 11.46
C LYS A 132 16.09 -46.05 12.87
N GLY A 133 15.16 -45.84 13.79
CA GLY A 133 15.26 -46.34 15.15
C GLY A 133 15.77 -45.31 16.17
N ARG A 134 15.98 -45.74 17.42
CA ARG A 134 16.46 -44.91 18.52
C ARG A 134 17.95 -44.58 18.37
N PRO A 135 18.37 -43.31 18.45
CA PRO A 135 19.79 -42.96 18.39
C PRO A 135 20.59 -43.62 19.53
N SER A 136 21.47 -44.56 19.20
CA SER A 136 22.27 -45.29 20.18
C SER A 136 23.67 -44.70 20.36
N THR A 137 24.32 -44.29 19.26
CA THR A 137 25.69 -43.75 19.28
C THR A 137 25.73 -42.28 19.74
N PRO A 138 26.86 -41.82 20.33
CA PRO A 138 27.03 -40.39 20.68
C PRO A 138 26.78 -39.44 19.51
N ALA A 139 27.28 -39.78 18.30
CA ALA A 139 27.08 -38.99 17.09
C ALA A 139 25.61 -38.93 16.68
N ALA A 140 24.88 -40.06 16.72
CA ALA A 140 23.45 -40.09 16.42
C ALA A 140 22.62 -39.30 17.43
N LYS A 141 22.96 -39.35 18.73
CA LYS A 141 22.35 -38.55 19.78
C LYS A 141 22.58 -37.05 19.55
N GLN A 142 23.78 -36.64 19.17
CA GLN A 142 24.13 -35.25 18.84
C GLN A 142 23.36 -34.79 17.60
N ALA A 143 23.28 -35.56 16.53
CA ALA A 143 22.52 -35.29 15.34
C ALA A 143 21.00 -35.11 15.65
N ALA A 144 20.45 -35.98 16.51
CA ALA A 144 19.05 -35.86 16.96
C ALA A 144 18.79 -34.55 17.72
N ARG A 145 19.70 -34.14 18.61
CA ARG A 145 19.61 -32.85 19.33
C ARG A 145 19.67 -31.67 18.35
N ILE A 146 20.57 -31.69 17.37
CA ILE A 146 20.64 -30.65 16.33
C ILE A 146 19.36 -30.60 15.52
N LYS A 147 18.85 -31.74 15.07
CA LYS A 147 17.58 -31.83 14.32
C LYS A 147 16.42 -31.22 15.10
N LYS A 148 16.28 -31.60 16.40
CA LYS A 148 15.24 -31.07 17.28
C LYS A 148 15.35 -29.54 17.42
N ARG A 149 16.55 -29.02 17.72
CA ARG A 149 16.80 -27.57 17.84
C ARG A 149 16.44 -26.81 16.57
N LEU A 150 16.84 -27.30 15.39
CA LEU A 150 16.52 -26.67 14.11
C LEU A 150 15.02 -26.72 13.81
N ALA A 151 14.33 -27.80 14.15
CA ALA A 151 12.88 -27.92 14.01
C ALA A 151 12.15 -26.90 14.90
N GLU A 152 12.54 -26.77 16.16
CA GLU A 152 12.00 -25.80 17.11
C GLU A 152 12.23 -24.36 16.63
N GLN A 153 13.44 -24.04 16.16
CA GLN A 153 13.77 -22.72 15.61
C GLN A 153 12.92 -22.41 14.36
N ARG A 154 12.71 -23.37 13.46
CA ARG A 154 11.83 -23.22 12.29
C ARG A 154 10.39 -22.96 12.68
N ALA A 155 9.86 -23.68 13.66
CA ALA A 155 8.51 -23.46 14.17
C ALA A 155 8.37 -22.08 14.79
N ALA A 156 9.32 -21.68 15.65
CA ALA A 156 9.35 -20.37 16.27
C ALA A 156 9.43 -19.22 15.24
N LEU A 157 10.24 -19.35 14.19
CA LEU A 157 10.31 -18.39 13.09
C LEU A 157 8.99 -18.29 12.31
N PHE A 158 8.26 -19.38 12.14
CA PHE A 158 6.95 -19.36 11.49
C PHE A 158 5.94 -18.57 12.32
N THR A 159 5.82 -18.91 13.58
CA THR A 159 4.88 -18.26 14.49
C THR A 159 5.18 -16.77 14.64
N SER A 160 6.47 -16.41 14.71
CA SER A 160 6.91 -15.04 14.96
C SER A 160 7.27 -14.24 13.70
N ARG A 161 6.94 -14.73 12.50
CA ARG A 161 7.38 -14.11 11.23
C ARG A 161 6.95 -12.65 11.06
N TYR A 162 5.80 -12.27 11.58
CA TYR A 162 5.29 -10.90 11.47
C TYR A 162 5.96 -9.91 12.42
N LEU A 163 6.67 -10.39 13.47
CA LEU A 163 7.47 -9.51 14.32
C LEU A 163 8.61 -8.83 13.56
N PHE A 164 9.07 -9.43 12.44
CA PHE A 164 10.10 -8.81 11.59
C PHE A 164 9.61 -7.56 10.88
N VAL A 165 8.30 -7.43 10.67
CA VAL A 165 7.66 -6.34 9.92
C VAL A 165 6.70 -5.49 10.77
N GLN A 166 6.43 -5.84 11.99
CA GLN A 166 5.56 -5.07 12.88
C GLN A 166 6.23 -3.73 13.24
N ARG A 167 5.49 -2.62 13.11
CA ARG A 167 6.05 -1.27 13.27
C ARG A 167 6.51 -1.00 14.70
N HIS A 168 5.70 -1.38 15.67
CA HIS A 168 5.98 -1.19 17.09
C HIS A 168 6.01 -2.54 17.79
N LEU A 169 7.11 -2.84 18.48
CA LEU A 169 7.27 -4.05 19.27
C LEU A 169 7.28 -3.71 20.76
N ASN A 170 6.53 -4.45 21.55
CA ASN A 170 6.62 -4.40 22.99
C ASN A 170 7.88 -5.14 23.50
N LYS A 171 8.14 -5.06 24.82
CA LYS A 171 9.35 -5.68 25.43
C LYS A 171 9.39 -7.21 25.22
N THR A 172 8.25 -7.89 25.33
CA THR A 172 8.14 -9.34 25.17
C THR A 172 8.38 -9.77 23.73
N GLU A 173 7.79 -9.06 22.77
CA GLU A 173 7.98 -9.28 21.33
C GLU A 173 9.44 -9.08 20.91
N ARG A 174 10.13 -8.04 21.44
CA ARG A 174 11.56 -7.82 21.19
C ARG A 174 12.41 -8.97 21.71
N LYS A 175 12.13 -9.49 22.93
CA LYS A 175 12.82 -10.67 23.48
C LYS A 175 12.57 -11.91 22.61
N THR A 176 11.34 -12.11 22.16
CA THR A 176 10.98 -13.24 21.26
C THR A 176 11.73 -13.11 19.94
N LEU A 177 11.72 -11.94 19.30
CA LEU A 177 12.42 -11.68 18.05
C LEU A 177 13.93 -11.95 18.19
N TRP A 178 14.56 -11.48 19.26
CA TRP A 178 15.98 -11.71 19.54
C TRP A 178 16.28 -13.21 19.68
N ARG A 179 15.44 -13.95 20.39
CA ARG A 179 15.57 -15.41 20.58
C ARG A 179 15.45 -16.18 19.27
N VAL A 180 14.42 -15.91 18.45
CA VAL A 180 14.18 -16.64 17.20
C VAL A 180 15.19 -16.31 16.12
N SER A 181 15.79 -15.13 16.13
CA SER A 181 16.85 -14.70 15.20
C SER A 181 18.26 -15.03 15.68
N ARG A 182 18.41 -15.74 16.80
CA ARG A 182 19.71 -16.11 17.34
C ARG A 182 20.48 -16.99 16.32
N GLY A 183 21.72 -16.58 16.01
CA GLY A 183 22.55 -17.26 15.01
C GLY A 183 22.19 -16.97 13.55
N LEU A 184 21.26 -16.02 13.31
CA LEU A 184 20.78 -15.64 11.98
C LEU A 184 20.99 -14.13 11.78
N PRO A 185 22.23 -13.66 11.52
CA PRO A 185 22.55 -12.23 11.44
C PRO A 185 21.78 -11.52 10.31
N GLN A 186 21.47 -12.20 9.20
CA GLN A 186 20.66 -11.68 8.10
C GLN A 186 19.24 -11.32 8.55
N LEU A 187 18.61 -12.10 9.44
CA LEU A 187 17.28 -11.79 9.95
C LEU A 187 17.29 -10.58 10.91
N ARG A 188 18.37 -10.41 11.68
CA ARG A 188 18.56 -9.20 12.49
C ARG A 188 18.75 -7.96 11.61
N ALA A 189 19.51 -8.12 10.51
CA ALA A 189 19.66 -7.06 9.53
C ALA A 189 18.31 -6.67 8.90
N LEU A 190 17.47 -7.65 8.52
CA LEU A 190 16.11 -7.40 8.01
C LEU A 190 15.27 -6.58 8.99
N ARG A 191 15.28 -6.94 10.28
CA ARG A 191 14.52 -6.19 11.29
C ARG A 191 15.00 -4.74 11.40
N ALA A 192 16.33 -4.54 11.49
CA ALA A 192 16.90 -3.20 11.55
C ALA A 192 16.58 -2.37 10.28
N VAL A 193 16.53 -3.02 9.12
CA VAL A 193 16.13 -2.37 7.86
C VAL A 193 14.67 -1.96 7.93
N MET A 194 13.76 -2.82 8.38
CA MET A 194 12.34 -2.46 8.48
C MET A 194 12.08 -1.27 9.41
N GLU A 195 12.76 -1.20 10.55
CA GLU A 195 12.67 -0.06 11.46
C GLU A 195 13.10 1.24 10.76
N GLN A 196 14.18 1.19 9.99
CA GLN A 196 14.66 2.33 9.24
C GLN A 196 13.77 2.67 8.04
N VAL A 197 13.19 1.68 7.34
CA VAL A 197 12.20 1.90 6.28
C VAL A 197 11.00 2.66 6.82
N TYR A 198 10.46 2.29 7.97
CA TYR A 198 9.36 3.05 8.59
C TYR A 198 9.76 4.50 8.93
N ALA A 199 11.01 4.71 9.30
CA ALA A 199 11.53 6.06 9.59
C ALA A 199 11.76 6.93 8.34
N LEU A 200 11.85 6.34 7.13
CA LEU A 200 11.91 7.11 5.88
C LEU A 200 10.64 7.93 5.65
N PHE A 201 9.49 7.40 6.04
CA PHE A 201 8.17 8.01 5.85
C PHE A 201 7.74 8.94 7.00
N ASP A 202 8.67 9.33 7.87
CA ASP A 202 8.40 10.33 8.91
C ASP A 202 8.38 11.74 8.29
N ARG A 203 7.24 12.43 8.40
CA ARG A 203 7.03 13.79 7.87
C ARG A 203 7.99 14.86 8.43
N ARG A 204 8.75 14.54 9.46
CA ARG A 204 9.84 15.39 9.96
C ARG A 204 11.12 15.30 9.13
N CYS A 205 11.18 14.32 8.22
CA CYS A 205 12.31 14.12 7.31
C CYS A 205 12.02 14.86 5.99
N ARG A 206 13.06 15.45 5.38
CA ARG A 206 12.99 15.96 4.00
C ARG A 206 13.29 14.83 3.02
N THR A 207 12.80 14.93 1.79
CA THR A 207 12.99 13.91 0.75
C THR A 207 14.47 13.58 0.55
N GLN A 208 15.36 14.58 0.42
CA GLN A 208 16.80 14.33 0.25
C GLN A 208 17.40 13.55 1.43
N THR A 209 17.05 13.89 2.66
CA THR A 209 17.51 13.14 3.85
C THR A 209 17.01 11.70 3.85
N ALA A 210 15.76 11.47 3.40
CA ALA A 210 15.20 10.13 3.28
C ALA A 210 15.92 9.31 2.20
N LEU A 211 16.25 9.91 1.05
CA LEU A 211 17.02 9.28 -0.02
C LEU A 211 18.42 8.89 0.44
N ASP A 212 19.10 9.75 1.20
CA ASP A 212 20.42 9.45 1.76
C ASP A 212 20.37 8.29 2.77
N LYS A 213 19.34 8.24 3.60
CA LYS A 213 19.08 7.10 4.51
C LYS A 213 18.82 5.82 3.69
N LEU A 214 18.01 5.91 2.65
CA LEU A 214 17.70 4.78 1.76
C LEU A 214 18.96 4.24 1.09
N ALA A 215 19.85 5.11 0.60
CA ALA A 215 21.13 4.72 0.01
C ALA A 215 22.03 3.99 1.02
N LYS A 216 22.04 4.42 2.30
CA LYS A 216 22.76 3.71 3.38
C LYS A 216 22.16 2.32 3.66
N LEU A 217 20.82 2.20 3.63
CA LEU A 217 20.13 0.91 3.78
C LEU A 217 20.48 -0.07 2.66
N ARG A 218 20.46 0.39 1.42
CA ARG A 218 20.83 -0.40 0.23
C ARG A 218 22.24 -0.96 0.38
N ARG A 219 23.22 -0.11 0.73
CA ARG A 219 24.63 -0.53 0.97
C ARG A 219 24.76 -1.56 2.09
N ARG A 220 23.97 -1.43 3.16
CA ARG A 220 23.98 -2.40 4.27
C ARG A 220 23.47 -3.77 3.84
N LEU A 221 22.43 -3.84 3.00
CA LEU A 221 21.86 -5.10 2.53
C LEU A 221 22.73 -5.84 1.51
N LEU A 222 23.59 -5.14 0.76
CA LEU A 222 24.54 -5.78 -0.15
C LEU A 222 25.45 -6.81 0.51
N ARG A 223 25.65 -6.71 1.84
CA ARG A 223 26.44 -7.69 2.63
C ARG A 223 25.71 -9.03 2.81
N PHE A 224 24.43 -9.12 2.43
CA PHE A 224 23.59 -10.30 2.65
C PHE A 224 22.95 -10.73 1.32
N PRO A 225 23.67 -11.52 0.46
CA PRO A 225 23.17 -11.93 -0.86
C PRO A 225 21.80 -12.64 -0.80
N GLN A 226 21.53 -13.37 0.29
CA GLN A 226 20.24 -14.05 0.53
C GLN A 226 19.06 -13.08 0.71
N LEU A 227 19.28 -11.78 0.85
CA LEU A 227 18.27 -10.73 0.97
C LEU A 227 18.06 -9.95 -0.34
N GLY A 228 18.49 -10.51 -1.48
CA GLY A 228 18.45 -9.86 -2.79
C GLY A 228 17.06 -9.34 -3.18
N GLU A 229 15.99 -10.10 -2.91
CA GLU A 229 14.61 -9.64 -3.19
C GLU A 229 14.21 -8.42 -2.36
N THR A 230 14.60 -8.38 -1.07
CA THR A 230 14.36 -7.20 -0.23
C THR A 230 15.17 -6.00 -0.74
N LEU A 231 16.41 -6.21 -1.13
CA LEU A 231 17.25 -5.17 -1.72
C LEU A 231 16.64 -4.64 -3.03
N LYS A 232 16.15 -5.52 -3.90
CA LYS A 232 15.47 -5.17 -5.16
C LYS A 232 14.28 -4.24 -4.92
N LYS A 233 13.45 -4.53 -3.90
CA LYS A 233 12.33 -3.68 -3.53
C LYS A 233 12.78 -2.31 -2.99
N LEU A 234 13.85 -2.25 -2.23
CA LEU A 234 14.42 -0.97 -1.77
C LEU A 234 15.11 -0.17 -2.89
N CYS A 235 15.54 -0.82 -3.97
CA CYS A 235 16.10 -0.16 -5.15
C CYS A 235 15.04 0.27 -6.16
N SER A 236 13.76 -0.02 -5.93
CA SER A 236 12.68 0.37 -6.83
C SER A 236 12.55 1.89 -6.91
N PRO A 237 12.46 2.49 -8.12
CA PRO A 237 12.13 3.90 -8.31
C PRO A 237 10.78 4.29 -7.66
N THR A 238 9.86 3.33 -7.56
CA THR A 238 8.55 3.49 -6.91
C THR A 238 8.69 3.89 -5.44
N LEU A 239 9.68 3.32 -4.73
CA LEU A 239 9.95 3.67 -3.33
C LEU A 239 10.48 5.10 -3.21
N GLU A 240 11.32 5.55 -4.13
CA GLU A 240 11.83 6.94 -4.14
C GLU A 240 10.68 7.94 -4.39
N LYS A 241 9.82 7.67 -5.37
CA LYS A 241 8.62 8.46 -5.63
C LYS A 241 7.62 8.45 -4.48
N ALA A 242 7.62 7.40 -3.64
CA ALA A 242 6.79 7.36 -2.45
C ALA A 242 7.27 8.29 -1.32
N LEU A 243 8.40 8.97 -1.48
CA LEU A 243 8.93 9.97 -0.54
C LEU A 243 8.61 11.42 -0.95
N THR A 244 7.98 11.65 -2.12
CA THR A 244 7.65 12.98 -2.66
C THR A 244 6.87 13.85 -1.67
N PHE A 245 5.95 13.25 -0.91
CA PHE A 245 5.09 13.93 0.07
C PHE A 245 5.86 14.55 1.26
N LEU A 246 7.15 14.24 1.43
CA LEU A 246 7.94 14.74 2.57
C LEU A 246 8.26 16.23 2.44
N ASP A 247 8.35 16.75 1.21
CA ASP A 247 8.64 18.17 0.95
C ASP A 247 7.36 19.01 0.86
N ASP A 248 6.20 18.38 0.67
CA ASP A 248 4.89 19.04 0.70
C ASP A 248 4.02 18.46 1.83
N LYS A 249 3.81 19.26 2.87
CA LYS A 249 3.02 18.87 4.04
C LYS A 249 1.54 18.62 3.73
N LEU A 250 1.04 19.20 2.64
CA LEU A 250 -0.36 19.09 2.24
C LEU A 250 -0.59 17.89 1.31
N LEU A 251 0.43 17.41 0.59
CA LEU A 251 0.34 16.24 -0.26
C LEU A 251 0.13 14.97 0.59
N PRO A 252 -1.00 14.26 0.42
CA PRO A 252 -1.20 13.01 1.14
C PRO A 252 -0.24 11.92 0.66
N GLY A 253 0.45 11.26 1.60
CA GLY A 253 1.35 10.14 1.29
C GLY A 253 0.63 8.84 0.91
N THR A 254 -0.70 8.79 0.99
CA THR A 254 -1.52 7.60 0.72
C THR A 254 -2.72 7.92 -0.16
N SER A 255 -3.20 6.93 -0.90
CA SER A 255 -4.43 6.98 -1.70
C SER A 255 -5.68 6.57 -0.91
N ASN A 256 -5.72 6.78 0.40
CA ASN A 256 -6.82 6.33 1.25
C ASN A 256 -8.19 6.88 0.82
N ALA A 257 -8.23 8.05 0.20
CA ALA A 257 -9.47 8.65 -0.27
C ALA A 257 -10.12 7.79 -1.35
N VAL A 258 -9.38 7.39 -2.39
CA VAL A 258 -9.90 6.54 -3.46
C VAL A 258 -10.17 5.12 -2.97
N GLU A 259 -9.34 4.58 -2.08
CA GLU A 259 -9.55 3.27 -1.45
C GLU A 259 -10.87 3.20 -0.65
N ARG A 260 -11.31 4.29 -0.04
CA ARG A 260 -12.63 4.37 0.62
C ARG A 260 -13.78 4.24 -0.40
N GLY A 261 -13.66 4.90 -1.55
CA GLY A 261 -14.62 4.78 -2.67
C GLY A 261 -14.65 3.35 -3.20
N ASN A 262 -13.49 2.76 -3.47
CA ASN A 262 -13.33 1.38 -3.92
C ASN A 262 -13.93 0.37 -2.94
N ARG A 263 -13.73 0.57 -1.64
CA ARG A 263 -14.33 -0.27 -0.60
C ARG A 263 -15.85 -0.17 -0.57
N ARG A 264 -16.39 1.02 -0.75
CA ARG A 264 -17.85 1.26 -0.83
C ARG A 264 -18.44 0.54 -2.02
N TYR A 265 -17.82 0.65 -3.20
CA TYR A 265 -18.22 -0.08 -4.39
C TYR A 265 -18.20 -1.60 -4.16
N ARG A 266 -17.10 -2.16 -3.63
CA ARG A 266 -17.02 -3.60 -3.31
C ARG A 266 -18.12 -4.08 -2.36
N LYS A 267 -18.53 -3.25 -1.40
CA LYS A 267 -19.66 -3.56 -0.52
C LYS A 267 -20.98 -3.60 -1.28
N MET A 268 -21.20 -2.68 -2.22
CA MET A 268 -22.41 -2.67 -3.06
C MET A 268 -22.47 -3.93 -3.96
N GLN A 269 -21.35 -4.34 -4.51
CA GLN A 269 -21.27 -5.53 -5.35
C GLN A 269 -21.42 -6.88 -4.62
N LYS A 270 -21.21 -6.90 -3.32
CA LYS A 270 -21.40 -8.09 -2.49
C LYS A 270 -22.88 -8.36 -2.12
N GLN A 271 -23.80 -7.46 -2.47
CA GLN A 271 -25.22 -7.62 -2.20
C GLN A 271 -25.88 -8.55 -3.25
N VAL A 272 -27.10 -9.01 -2.94
CA VAL A 272 -27.90 -9.91 -3.80
C VAL A 272 -28.08 -9.35 -5.21
N TYR A 273 -28.17 -8.04 -5.37
CA TYR A 273 -28.36 -7.36 -6.65
C TYR A 273 -27.03 -6.88 -7.25
N ARG A 274 -26.08 -7.78 -7.44
CA ARG A 274 -24.83 -7.49 -8.13
C ARG A 274 -25.08 -7.04 -9.56
N VAL A 275 -24.57 -5.88 -9.97
CA VAL A 275 -24.59 -5.41 -11.36
C VAL A 275 -23.45 -6.04 -12.17
N ARG A 276 -23.73 -6.39 -13.44
CA ARG A 276 -22.83 -7.22 -14.27
C ARG A 276 -22.58 -6.65 -15.67
N THR A 277 -23.01 -5.44 -15.96
CA THR A 277 -22.74 -4.78 -17.23
C THR A 277 -22.09 -3.43 -16.99
N GLN A 278 -21.26 -2.98 -17.93
CA GLN A 278 -20.58 -1.70 -17.87
C GLN A 278 -21.56 -0.56 -17.62
N ALA A 279 -22.66 -0.51 -18.37
CA ALA A 279 -23.68 0.52 -18.24
C ALA A 279 -24.33 0.54 -16.85
N GLN A 280 -24.67 -0.62 -16.30
CA GLN A 280 -25.27 -0.71 -14.96
C GLN A 280 -24.28 -0.37 -13.85
N ILE A 281 -23.00 -0.74 -13.98
CA ILE A 281 -21.93 -0.36 -13.05
C ILE A 281 -21.78 1.17 -13.07
N SER A 282 -21.72 1.76 -14.27
CA SER A 282 -21.61 3.21 -14.46
C SER A 282 -22.79 3.95 -13.85
N ALA A 283 -24.03 3.52 -14.15
CA ALA A 283 -25.24 4.12 -13.58
C ALA A 283 -25.29 4.04 -12.05
N ARG A 284 -24.84 2.91 -11.48
CA ARG A 284 -24.79 2.70 -10.03
C ARG A 284 -23.75 3.58 -9.36
N LEU A 285 -22.59 3.76 -9.97
CA LEU A 285 -21.56 4.68 -9.48
C LEU A 285 -22.05 6.13 -9.53
N ALA A 286 -22.67 6.53 -10.65
CA ALA A 286 -23.28 7.87 -10.78
C ALA A 286 -24.29 8.14 -9.66
N LEU A 287 -25.23 7.21 -9.45
CA LEU A 287 -26.24 7.33 -8.40
C LEU A 287 -25.64 7.41 -6.99
N ASP A 288 -24.60 6.62 -6.72
CA ASP A 288 -23.93 6.62 -5.43
C ASP A 288 -23.16 7.93 -5.20
N MET A 289 -22.55 8.51 -6.22
CA MET A 289 -21.87 9.80 -6.17
C MET A 289 -22.88 10.95 -5.97
N TRP A 290 -24.01 10.93 -6.67
CA TRP A 290 -25.11 11.88 -6.46
C TRP A 290 -25.68 11.83 -5.04
N ARG A 291 -25.87 10.64 -4.49
CA ARG A 291 -26.29 10.47 -3.09
C ARG A 291 -25.28 11.05 -2.11
N GLU A 292 -24.00 10.97 -2.42
CA GLU A 292 -22.93 11.57 -1.60
C GLU A 292 -23.05 13.10 -1.60
N ALA A 293 -23.28 13.71 -2.77
CA ALA A 293 -23.49 15.15 -2.91
C ALA A 293 -24.70 15.63 -2.09
N GLN A 294 -25.83 14.92 -2.20
CA GLN A 294 -27.05 15.27 -1.46
C GLN A 294 -26.96 14.97 0.05
N ALA A 295 -26.09 14.04 0.47
CA ALA A 295 -25.91 13.68 1.87
C ALA A 295 -24.96 14.63 2.62
N ALA A 296 -24.35 15.59 1.96
CA ALA A 296 -23.41 16.53 2.59
C ALA A 296 -24.05 17.32 3.78
N GLY A 297 -25.39 17.51 3.77
CA GLY A 297 -26.13 18.10 4.89
C GLY A 297 -26.49 17.13 6.05
N ARG A 298 -26.28 15.82 5.90
CA ARG A 298 -26.70 14.81 6.90
C ARG A 298 -25.87 14.83 8.19
N HIS A 299 -24.68 15.38 8.20
CA HIS A 299 -23.91 15.55 9.44
C HIS A 299 -24.64 16.45 10.44
N GLN A 300 -25.28 17.51 9.98
CA GLN A 300 -26.11 18.36 10.81
C GLN A 300 -27.34 17.61 11.31
N THR A 301 -28.02 16.84 10.45
CA THR A 301 -29.21 16.06 10.83
C THR A 301 -28.88 14.99 11.88
N LEU A 302 -27.75 14.28 11.76
CA LEU A 302 -27.30 13.29 12.75
C LEU A 302 -26.91 13.95 14.07
N HIS A 303 -26.26 15.10 14.04
CA HIS A 303 -25.93 15.88 15.24
C HIS A 303 -27.20 16.31 15.97
N THR A 304 -28.15 16.90 15.25
CA THR A 304 -29.46 17.32 15.80
C THR A 304 -30.25 16.14 16.37
N LEU A 305 -30.23 14.96 15.73
CA LEU A 305 -30.89 13.76 16.23
C LEU A 305 -30.19 13.19 17.49
N HIS A 306 -28.88 13.31 17.59
CA HIS A 306 -28.14 12.92 18.79
C HIS A 306 -28.40 13.87 19.95
N GLU A 307 -28.43 15.17 19.69
CA GLU A 307 -28.79 16.18 20.71
C GLU A 307 -30.23 16.00 21.21
N ALA A 308 -31.20 15.76 20.30
CA ALA A 308 -32.59 15.48 20.67
C ALA A 308 -32.79 14.16 21.44
N ARG A 309 -31.83 13.23 21.39
CA ARG A 309 -31.86 12.00 22.20
C ARG A 309 -31.17 12.14 23.56
N ALA A 310 -30.32 13.15 23.72
CA ALA A 310 -29.60 13.44 24.96
C ALA A 310 -30.35 14.44 25.87
N ALA A 311 -31.40 15.10 25.35
CA ALA A 311 -32.35 15.92 26.08
C ALA A 311 -33.59 15.13 26.51
#